data_cd19dcaab94e5946b287082d3b18ac4d
#
_entry.id   cd19dcaab94e5946b287082d3b18ac4d
#
_cell.length_a   1.000
_cell.length_b   1.000
_cell.length_c   1.000
_cell.angle_alpha   90.00
_cell.angle_beta   90.00
_cell.angle_gamma   90.00
#
_symmetry.space_group_name_H-M   'P 1'
#
loop_
_entity.id
_entity.type
_entity.pdbx_description
1 polymer ?
#
loop_
_entity_poly.entity_id
_entity_poly.type
_entity_poly.pdbx_seq_one_letter_code
_entity_poly.pdbx_strand_id
1 'polypeptide(L)'
;MSLADNVLIEQTAEGDSLTFWRRVIFYRIFTLLAIACVPVYFTSVYLCIQADLLSMAVFDTIVYAILLFIIYDKNLSDRTRFSIGSLLAFSIGFGFLVAIGPSGAGFFWLFIFPPLTCILLGKKASNLAQVINAVSLVILGFAYHFDLHIWPSIDGYNWVIWAVVVVNFIVTNAIVTISAAYLLGKLSSSLESTSTSRRATVIGLAKLAEYRDNETGAHLLRMQQYASMLAKQRYVDNDAPEELTKAFITEIALSSVLHDIGKVGIADAILLKPGKLTADEFEHIKAHPVIGAQVLESITQFAPECGYIKMGRDIAGGHHEKWDGSGYPKGLSGIEIPLSARIVALVDVYDALTSPRCYKKPFTHQQAVSLILEGKGKHFDPKLVESFMAIHTLFEKLSLQSLDEDTSPLSVTFLPS
;
A
#
# COMPACT_ATOMS: atom_id res chain seq x y z
N MET A 1 -12.19 -10.73 19.16
CA MET A 1 -11.38 -10.27 18.02
C MET A 1 -10.24 -9.46 18.60
N SER A 2 -9.00 -9.89 18.43
CA SER A 2 -7.82 -9.17 18.97
C SER A 2 -7.57 -7.90 18.14
N LEU A 3 -6.88 -6.90 18.73
CA LEU A 3 -6.41 -5.71 17.98
C LEU A 3 -5.58 -6.11 16.73
N ALA A 4 -4.92 -7.26 16.78
CA ALA A 4 -4.19 -7.84 15.65
C ALA A 4 -5.15 -8.30 14.53
N ASP A 5 -6.36 -8.80 14.86
CA ASP A 5 -7.34 -9.24 13.86
C ASP A 5 -7.98 -8.05 13.14
N ASN A 6 -8.19 -6.91 13.83
CA ASN A 6 -8.67 -5.68 13.19
C ASN A 6 -7.63 -5.05 12.23
N VAL A 7 -6.34 -5.17 12.55
CA VAL A 7 -5.25 -4.77 11.64
C VAL A 7 -5.17 -5.72 10.44
N LEU A 8 -5.56 -6.98 10.59
CA LEU A 8 -5.62 -7.97 9.51
C LEU A 8 -6.82 -7.73 8.55
N ILE A 9 -7.91 -7.15 9.01
CA ILE A 9 -9.11 -6.85 8.18
C ILE A 9 -8.87 -5.60 7.29
N GLU A 10 -8.01 -4.65 7.69
CA GLU A 10 -7.51 -3.58 6.81
C GLU A 10 -6.52 -4.08 5.74
N GLN A 11 -6.24 -5.39 5.70
CA GLN A 11 -5.15 -6.04 4.95
C GLN A 11 -5.22 -5.94 3.43
N THR A 12 -6.37 -5.67 2.84
CA THR A 12 -6.50 -5.85 1.39
C THR A 12 -6.10 -4.63 0.56
N ALA A 13 -6.00 -3.44 1.14
CA ALA A 13 -5.74 -2.20 0.41
C ALA A 13 -4.31 -1.63 0.55
N GLU A 14 -3.62 -1.90 1.66
CA GLU A 14 -2.27 -1.41 1.95
C GLU A 14 -1.21 -2.52 2.01
N GLY A 15 -1.57 -3.76 1.72
CA GLY A 15 -0.72 -4.95 1.91
C GLY A 15 0.65 -4.91 1.23
N ASP A 16 0.79 -4.11 0.19
CA ASP A 16 2.04 -3.92 -0.55
C ASP A 16 2.88 -2.72 -0.03
N SER A 17 2.38 -1.92 0.93
CA SER A 17 3.12 -0.77 1.43
C SER A 17 4.04 -1.15 2.59
N LEU A 18 5.28 -0.66 2.55
CA LEU A 18 6.25 -0.84 3.64
C LEU A 18 5.73 -0.30 4.97
N THR A 19 4.89 0.73 4.94
CA THR A 19 4.26 1.33 6.12
C THR A 19 3.27 0.38 6.78
N PHE A 20 2.46 -0.33 5.99
CA PHE A 20 1.57 -1.36 6.49
C PHE A 20 2.33 -2.47 7.23
N TRP A 21 3.39 -3.02 6.62
CA TRP A 21 4.18 -4.07 7.25
C TRP A 21 4.87 -3.60 8.53
N ARG A 22 5.35 -2.36 8.59
CA ARG A 22 5.88 -1.76 9.81
C ARG A 22 4.85 -1.69 10.93
N ARG A 23 3.61 -1.33 10.61
CA ARG A 23 2.48 -1.32 11.56
C ARG A 23 2.19 -2.72 12.09
N VAL A 24 2.08 -3.71 11.22
CA VAL A 24 1.86 -5.11 11.60
C VAL A 24 2.99 -5.63 12.50
N ILE A 25 4.24 -5.39 12.12
CA ILE A 25 5.42 -5.79 12.91
C ILE A 25 5.40 -5.11 14.28
N PHE A 26 5.12 -3.80 14.32
CA PHE A 26 5.02 -3.07 15.58
C PHE A 26 4.01 -3.72 16.51
N TYR A 27 2.76 -3.86 16.08
CA TYR A 27 1.72 -4.42 16.94
C TYR A 27 2.02 -5.85 17.38
N ARG A 28 2.54 -6.70 16.52
CA ARG A 28 2.91 -8.07 16.88
C ARG A 28 4.03 -8.11 17.92
N ILE A 29 5.11 -7.37 17.70
CA ILE A 29 6.26 -7.37 18.62
C ILE A 29 5.86 -6.74 19.97
N PHE A 30 5.24 -5.56 19.95
CA PHE A 30 4.96 -4.82 21.17
C PHE A 30 3.83 -5.43 21.99
N THR A 31 2.83 -6.04 21.37
CA THR A 31 1.79 -6.81 22.07
C THR A 31 2.39 -8.06 22.72
N LEU A 32 3.22 -8.81 21.98
CA LEU A 32 3.91 -9.96 22.55
C LEU A 32 4.82 -9.55 23.71
N LEU A 33 5.56 -8.45 23.55
CA LEU A 33 6.42 -7.91 24.59
C LEU A 33 5.61 -7.50 25.83
N ALA A 34 4.47 -6.82 25.64
CA ALA A 34 3.61 -6.42 26.76
C ALA A 34 3.12 -7.63 27.57
N ILE A 35 2.71 -8.70 26.89
CA ILE A 35 2.26 -9.95 27.55
C ILE A 35 3.44 -10.64 28.26
N ALA A 36 4.57 -10.81 27.57
CA ALA A 36 5.75 -11.47 28.11
C ALA A 36 6.39 -10.73 29.30
N CYS A 37 6.28 -9.40 29.30
CA CYS A 37 6.81 -8.56 30.37
C CYS A 37 5.94 -8.54 31.63
N VAL A 38 4.70 -9.05 31.64
CA VAL A 38 3.86 -9.08 32.83
C VAL A 38 4.58 -9.76 34.04
N PRO A 39 5.01 -11.04 33.91
CA PRO A 39 5.70 -11.69 35.04
C PRO A 39 7.04 -11.00 35.39
N VAL A 40 7.76 -10.53 34.36
CA VAL A 40 9.06 -9.83 34.56
C VAL A 40 8.85 -8.54 35.34
N TYR A 41 7.82 -7.76 35.01
CA TYR A 41 7.47 -6.50 35.69
C TYR A 41 7.16 -6.73 37.16
N PHE A 42 6.26 -7.65 37.48
CA PHE A 42 5.91 -7.92 38.90
C PHE A 42 7.11 -8.42 39.69
N THR A 43 7.93 -9.29 39.10
CA THR A 43 9.14 -9.80 39.74
C THR A 43 10.17 -8.68 39.94
N SER A 44 10.40 -7.83 38.93
CA SER A 44 11.34 -6.72 38.99
C SER A 44 10.94 -5.72 40.07
N VAL A 45 9.67 -5.27 40.07
CA VAL A 45 9.15 -4.33 41.06
C VAL A 45 9.26 -4.90 42.47
N TYR A 46 8.90 -6.19 42.67
CA TYR A 46 9.05 -6.85 43.98
C TYR A 46 10.50 -6.86 44.44
N LEU A 47 11.44 -7.25 43.59
CA LEU A 47 12.87 -7.28 43.93
C LEU A 47 13.42 -5.88 44.19
N CYS A 48 13.01 -4.88 43.40
CA CYS A 48 13.41 -3.48 43.63
C CYS A 48 12.93 -2.95 44.98
N ILE A 49 11.71 -3.29 45.39
CA ILE A 49 11.18 -2.92 46.71
C ILE A 49 11.99 -3.61 47.85
N GLN A 50 12.31 -4.90 47.71
CA GLN A 50 13.12 -5.65 48.68
C GLN A 50 14.55 -5.13 48.79
N ALA A 51 15.11 -4.63 47.70
CA ALA A 51 16.47 -4.08 47.63
C ALA A 51 16.55 -2.57 47.94
N ASP A 52 15.44 -1.94 48.34
CA ASP A 52 15.34 -0.50 48.63
C ASP A 52 15.63 0.40 47.42
N LEU A 53 15.42 -0.14 46.19
CA LEU A 53 15.61 0.53 44.90
C LEU A 53 14.28 1.10 44.37
N LEU A 54 13.57 1.91 45.15
CA LEU A 54 12.24 2.43 44.80
C LEU A 54 12.23 3.24 43.47
N SER A 55 13.32 3.95 43.17
CA SER A 55 13.48 4.69 41.93
C SER A 55 13.40 3.79 40.71
N MET A 56 13.95 2.57 40.74
CA MET A 56 13.88 1.58 39.68
C MET A 56 12.49 0.98 39.56
N ALA A 57 11.79 0.72 40.66
CA ALA A 57 10.42 0.25 40.63
C ALA A 57 9.48 1.27 39.95
N VAL A 58 9.68 2.56 40.23
CA VAL A 58 8.96 3.66 39.60
C VAL A 58 9.31 3.73 38.09
N PHE A 59 10.58 3.62 37.73
CA PHE A 59 11.04 3.61 36.35
C PHE A 59 10.40 2.45 35.54
N ASP A 60 10.45 1.22 36.06
CA ASP A 60 9.84 0.05 35.43
C ASP A 60 8.32 0.24 35.20
N THR A 61 7.65 0.84 36.20
CA THR A 61 6.21 1.13 36.12
C THR A 61 5.89 2.16 35.02
N ILE A 62 6.68 3.22 34.93
CA ILE A 62 6.51 4.24 33.85
C ILE A 62 6.75 3.61 32.48
N VAL A 63 7.82 2.84 32.32
CA VAL A 63 8.17 2.15 31.11
C VAL A 63 7.03 1.22 30.66
N TYR A 64 6.48 0.42 31.57
CA TYR A 64 5.40 -0.49 31.29
C TYR A 64 4.09 0.24 30.95
N ALA A 65 3.79 1.33 31.64
CA ALA A 65 2.66 2.19 31.34
C ALA A 65 2.76 2.83 29.93
N ILE A 66 3.94 3.32 29.53
CA ILE A 66 4.19 3.84 28.19
C ILE A 66 4.04 2.74 27.13
N LEU A 67 4.53 1.52 27.41
CA LEU A 67 4.36 0.37 26.52
C LEU A 67 2.88 0.08 26.25
N LEU A 68 2.05 0.06 27.29
CA LEU A 68 0.61 -0.13 27.13
C LEU A 68 -0.05 1.05 26.39
N PHE A 69 0.34 2.28 26.72
CA PHE A 69 -0.18 3.48 26.08
C PHE A 69 0.04 3.47 24.57
N ILE A 70 1.27 3.18 24.09
CA ILE A 70 1.56 3.16 22.65
C ILE A 70 0.85 2.05 21.88
N ILE A 71 0.41 0.97 22.56
CA ILE A 71 -0.37 -0.11 21.95
C ILE A 71 -1.85 0.28 21.84
N TYR A 72 -2.43 0.86 22.89
CA TYR A 72 -3.89 1.02 23.01
C TYR A 72 -4.42 2.39 22.58
N ASP A 73 -3.62 3.46 22.58
CA ASP A 73 -4.09 4.78 22.16
C ASP A 73 -4.28 4.83 20.64
N LYS A 74 -5.52 5.07 20.20
CA LYS A 74 -5.90 5.14 18.78
C LYS A 74 -5.54 6.47 18.12
N ASN A 75 -5.27 7.51 18.88
CA ASN A 75 -5.02 8.86 18.38
C ASN A 75 -3.55 9.09 17.98
N LEU A 76 -2.64 8.21 18.39
CA LEU A 76 -1.24 8.32 18.02
C LEU A 76 -0.99 8.00 16.56
N SER A 77 -0.26 8.88 15.87
CA SER A 77 0.24 8.59 14.53
C SER A 77 1.24 7.43 14.57
N ASP A 78 1.31 6.63 13.49
CA ASP A 78 2.25 5.51 13.40
C ASP A 78 3.70 5.96 13.62
N ARG A 79 4.10 7.08 13.02
CA ARG A 79 5.46 7.62 13.19
C ARG A 79 5.78 7.94 14.66
N THR A 80 4.84 8.57 15.37
CA THR A 80 4.99 8.88 16.80
C THR A 80 5.09 7.60 17.61
N ARG A 81 4.21 6.64 17.35
CA ARG A 81 4.16 5.34 18.00
C ARG A 81 5.47 4.56 17.84
N PHE A 82 5.98 4.49 16.61
CA PHE A 82 7.25 3.83 16.31
C PHE A 82 8.45 4.52 16.98
N SER A 83 8.43 5.86 17.02
CA SER A 83 9.49 6.62 17.69
C SER A 83 9.52 6.37 19.18
N ILE A 84 8.34 6.41 19.85
CA ILE A 84 8.25 6.14 21.28
C ILE A 84 8.67 4.70 21.58
N GLY A 85 8.21 3.71 20.78
CA GLY A 85 8.57 2.31 20.95
C GLY A 85 10.08 2.06 20.80
N SER A 86 10.73 2.71 19.84
CA SER A 86 12.18 2.64 19.67
C SER A 86 12.92 3.28 20.85
N LEU A 87 12.52 4.48 21.27
CA LEU A 87 13.13 5.19 22.40
C LEU A 87 12.92 4.43 23.73
N LEU A 88 11.83 3.69 23.86
CA LEU A 88 11.58 2.86 25.04
C LEU A 88 12.68 1.80 25.22
N ALA A 89 13.08 1.13 24.13
CA ALA A 89 14.18 0.16 24.16
C ALA A 89 15.50 0.82 24.59
N PHE A 90 15.81 2.02 24.08
CA PHE A 90 16.97 2.80 24.54
C PHE A 90 16.87 3.17 26.02
N SER A 91 15.72 3.69 26.46
CA SER A 91 15.52 4.15 27.84
C SER A 91 15.69 3.01 28.86
N ILE A 92 15.14 1.83 28.54
CA ILE A 92 15.32 0.63 29.39
C ILE A 92 16.79 0.25 29.43
N GLY A 93 17.46 0.16 28.28
CA GLY A 93 18.86 -0.25 28.20
C GLY A 93 19.80 0.71 28.93
N PHE A 94 19.64 2.00 28.70
CA PHE A 94 20.44 3.04 29.32
C PHE A 94 20.15 3.14 30.80
N GLY A 95 18.89 3.08 31.24
CA GLY A 95 18.48 3.10 32.63
C GLY A 95 19.08 1.94 33.43
N PHE A 96 19.04 0.72 32.91
CA PHE A 96 19.69 -0.43 33.56
C PHE A 96 21.21 -0.32 33.62
N LEU A 97 21.87 0.22 32.58
CA LEU A 97 23.31 0.45 32.65
C LEU A 97 23.70 1.50 33.69
N VAL A 98 22.88 2.55 33.83
CA VAL A 98 23.13 3.58 34.87
C VAL A 98 22.90 3.05 36.26
N ALA A 99 21.87 2.22 36.48
CA ALA A 99 21.48 1.77 37.82
C ALA A 99 22.23 0.53 38.32
N ILE A 100 22.48 -0.44 37.43
CA ILE A 100 23.00 -1.76 37.77
C ILE A 100 24.43 -1.98 37.18
N GLY A 101 24.80 -1.15 36.23
CA GLY A 101 26.07 -1.24 35.51
C GLY A 101 26.12 -2.40 34.49
N PRO A 102 27.36 -2.85 34.18
CA PRO A 102 27.57 -3.84 33.10
C PRO A 102 27.05 -5.24 33.43
N SER A 103 26.72 -5.55 34.67
CA SER A 103 26.15 -6.84 35.07
C SER A 103 24.67 -6.98 34.78
N GLY A 104 23.98 -5.88 34.46
CA GLY A 104 22.55 -5.86 34.14
C GLY A 104 22.21 -6.14 32.69
N ALA A 105 20.92 -6.25 32.41
CA ALA A 105 20.38 -6.51 31.07
C ALA A 105 20.47 -5.30 30.12
N GLY A 106 21.08 -4.18 30.50
CA GLY A 106 21.10 -2.92 29.76
C GLY A 106 21.68 -3.06 28.32
N PHE A 107 22.77 -3.82 28.18
CA PHE A 107 23.37 -4.05 26.87
C PHE A 107 22.43 -4.76 25.87
N PHE A 108 21.60 -5.68 26.32
CA PHE A 108 20.65 -6.37 25.44
C PHE A 108 19.60 -5.43 24.86
N TRP A 109 19.08 -4.50 25.67
CA TRP A 109 18.11 -3.51 25.23
C TRP A 109 18.74 -2.47 24.29
N LEU A 110 19.94 -1.99 24.60
CA LEU A 110 20.68 -1.11 23.68
C LEU A 110 21.03 -1.82 22.38
N PHE A 111 21.28 -3.14 22.41
CA PHE A 111 21.56 -3.90 21.20
C PHE A 111 20.36 -3.98 20.25
N ILE A 112 19.16 -4.09 20.81
CA ILE A 112 17.92 -4.13 20.02
C ILE A 112 17.53 -2.75 19.46
N PHE A 113 17.90 -1.66 20.12
CA PHE A 113 17.43 -0.30 19.79
C PHE A 113 17.70 0.11 18.32
N PRO A 114 18.91 0.07 17.75
CA PRO A 114 19.14 0.48 16.38
C PRO A 114 18.52 -0.46 15.33
N PRO A 115 18.58 -1.81 15.43
CA PRO A 115 17.87 -2.69 14.51
C PRO A 115 16.35 -2.50 14.55
N LEU A 116 15.75 -2.35 15.73
CA LEU A 116 14.32 -2.07 15.89
C LEU A 116 13.95 -0.73 15.22
N THR A 117 14.77 0.30 15.46
CA THR A 117 14.61 1.62 14.83
C THR A 117 14.72 1.51 13.30
N CYS A 118 15.60 0.63 12.79
CA CYS A 118 15.72 0.39 11.36
C CYS A 118 14.43 -0.19 10.77
N ILE A 119 13.86 -1.18 11.43
CA ILE A 119 12.63 -1.84 10.99
C ILE A 119 11.45 -0.85 11.00
N LEU A 120 11.29 -0.10 12.07
CA LEU A 120 10.13 0.75 12.30
C LEU A 120 10.22 2.11 11.57
N LEU A 121 11.39 2.77 11.60
CA LEU A 121 11.59 4.15 11.14
C LEU A 121 12.55 4.27 9.94
N GLY A 122 13.24 3.19 9.59
CA GLY A 122 14.15 3.12 8.46
C GLY A 122 15.60 3.51 8.74
N LYS A 123 16.43 3.44 7.69
CA LYS A 123 17.89 3.54 7.77
C LYS A 123 18.41 4.83 8.40
N LYS A 124 17.81 6.00 8.07
CA LYS A 124 18.30 7.29 8.60
C LYS A 124 18.14 7.37 10.13
N ALA A 125 16.97 6.96 10.65
CA ALA A 125 16.70 6.93 12.09
C ALA A 125 17.59 5.91 12.80
N SER A 126 17.82 4.76 12.21
CA SER A 126 18.71 3.72 12.72
C SER A 126 20.18 4.18 12.85
N ASN A 127 20.68 4.92 11.87
CA ASN A 127 22.04 5.50 11.96
C ASN A 127 22.14 6.47 13.15
N LEU A 128 21.10 7.29 13.37
CA LEU A 128 21.06 8.17 14.54
C LEU A 128 21.03 7.35 15.84
N ALA A 129 20.25 6.27 15.90
CA ALA A 129 20.20 5.38 17.06
C ALA A 129 21.56 4.72 17.36
N GLN A 130 22.33 4.35 16.33
CA GLN A 130 23.71 3.86 16.48
C GLN A 130 24.63 4.91 17.13
N VAL A 131 24.54 6.15 16.65
CA VAL A 131 25.32 7.26 17.20
C VAL A 131 24.94 7.52 18.67
N ILE A 132 23.63 7.52 18.99
CA ILE A 132 23.14 7.68 20.36
C ILE A 132 23.70 6.59 21.27
N ASN A 133 23.65 5.31 20.85
CA ASN A 133 24.23 4.21 21.60
C ASN A 133 25.73 4.41 21.85
N ALA A 134 26.49 4.70 20.80
CA ALA A 134 27.93 4.87 20.90
C ALA A 134 28.31 6.00 21.85
N VAL A 135 27.67 7.16 21.70
CA VAL A 135 27.91 8.33 22.57
C VAL A 135 27.55 8.03 24.02
N SER A 136 26.38 7.39 24.24
CA SER A 136 25.93 7.04 25.60
C SER A 136 26.90 6.07 26.31
N LEU A 137 27.39 5.06 25.57
CA LEU A 137 28.35 4.08 26.12
C LEU A 137 29.73 4.70 26.37
N VAL A 138 30.18 5.65 25.56
CA VAL A 138 31.40 6.41 25.78
C VAL A 138 31.26 7.28 27.03
N ILE A 139 30.13 8.00 27.18
CA ILE A 139 29.88 8.82 28.40
C ILE A 139 29.88 7.96 29.64
N LEU A 140 29.21 6.81 29.63
CA LEU A 140 29.21 5.87 30.74
C LEU A 140 30.62 5.33 31.04
N GLY A 141 31.43 5.10 29.99
CA GLY A 141 32.85 4.70 30.14
C GLY A 141 33.70 5.78 30.85
N PHE A 142 33.49 7.05 30.50
CA PHE A 142 34.14 8.16 31.21
C PHE A 142 33.65 8.23 32.66
N ALA A 143 32.34 8.12 32.91
CA ALA A 143 31.81 8.11 34.27
C ALA A 143 32.41 6.97 35.10
N TYR A 144 32.60 5.80 34.49
CA TYR A 144 33.26 4.66 35.14
C TYR A 144 34.74 4.93 35.41
N HIS A 145 35.47 5.49 34.43
CA HIS A 145 36.90 5.81 34.58
C HIS A 145 37.18 6.82 35.71
N PHE A 146 36.31 7.81 35.91
CA PHE A 146 36.44 8.85 36.94
C PHE A 146 35.69 8.53 38.23
N ASP A 147 35.22 7.30 38.40
CA ASP A 147 34.48 6.84 39.60
C ASP A 147 33.21 7.67 39.92
N LEU A 148 32.55 8.15 38.85
CA LEU A 148 31.31 8.93 38.93
C LEU A 148 30.05 8.06 38.79
N HIS A 149 30.20 6.74 38.77
CA HIS A 149 29.11 5.78 38.62
C HIS A 149 28.40 5.51 39.97
N ILE A 150 27.12 5.13 39.88
CA ILE A 150 26.29 4.86 41.04
C ILE A 150 26.11 3.36 41.34
N TRP A 151 26.52 2.48 40.44
CA TRP A 151 26.47 1.03 40.67
C TRP A 151 27.63 0.51 41.48
N PRO A 152 27.49 -0.62 42.21
CA PRO A 152 28.56 -1.21 42.98
C PRO A 152 29.75 -1.60 42.09
N SER A 153 30.97 -1.42 42.65
CA SER A 153 32.19 -1.88 41.98
C SER A 153 32.16 -3.40 41.82
N ILE A 154 32.58 -3.88 40.65
CA ILE A 154 32.66 -5.31 40.34
C ILE A 154 34.13 -5.73 40.42
N ASP A 155 34.43 -6.72 41.22
CA ASP A 155 35.79 -7.23 41.40
C ASP A 155 36.37 -7.70 40.07
N GLY A 156 37.58 -7.22 39.75
CA GLY A 156 38.28 -7.54 38.51
C GLY A 156 37.77 -6.82 37.26
N TYR A 157 36.65 -6.05 37.35
CA TYR A 157 36.16 -5.25 36.24
C TYR A 157 36.81 -3.85 36.28
N ASN A 158 37.36 -3.39 35.16
CA ASN A 158 37.99 -2.07 35.06
C ASN A 158 37.65 -1.38 33.76
N TRP A 159 38.08 -0.12 33.62
CA TRP A 159 37.76 0.69 32.43
C TRP A 159 38.29 0.08 31.11
N VAL A 160 39.35 -0.72 31.14
CA VAL A 160 39.88 -1.41 29.95
C VAL A 160 38.93 -2.49 29.51
N ILE A 161 38.40 -3.27 30.46
CA ILE A 161 37.38 -4.31 30.20
C ILE A 161 36.10 -3.63 29.61
N TRP A 162 35.67 -2.51 30.25
CA TRP A 162 34.56 -1.72 29.72
C TRP A 162 34.79 -1.31 28.27
N ALA A 163 35.96 -0.73 27.95
CA ALA A 163 36.28 -0.29 26.60
C ALA A 163 36.24 -1.44 25.57
N VAL A 164 36.80 -2.62 25.96
CA VAL A 164 36.74 -3.82 25.12
C VAL A 164 35.30 -4.27 24.86
N VAL A 165 34.46 -4.32 25.91
CA VAL A 165 33.05 -4.70 25.83
C VAL A 165 32.29 -3.71 24.91
N VAL A 166 32.49 -2.41 25.10
CA VAL A 166 31.83 -1.37 24.33
C VAL A 166 32.22 -1.41 22.86
N VAL A 167 33.53 -1.58 22.55
CA VAL A 167 34.00 -1.70 21.16
C VAL A 167 33.38 -2.91 20.49
N ASN A 168 33.40 -4.08 21.12
CA ASN A 168 32.77 -5.29 20.59
C ASN A 168 31.24 -5.09 20.41
N PHE A 169 30.59 -4.46 21.38
CA PHE A 169 29.17 -4.14 21.30
C PHE A 169 28.87 -3.24 20.10
N ILE A 170 29.60 -2.14 19.93
CA ILE A 170 29.39 -1.21 18.82
C ILE A 170 29.58 -1.90 17.48
N VAL A 171 30.65 -2.69 17.33
CA VAL A 171 30.96 -3.40 16.09
C VAL A 171 29.87 -4.43 15.76
N THR A 172 29.51 -5.29 16.71
CA THR A 172 28.48 -6.32 16.50
C THR A 172 27.10 -5.70 16.24
N ASN A 173 26.75 -4.65 17.00
CA ASN A 173 25.51 -3.92 16.80
C ASN A 173 25.45 -3.24 15.42
N ALA A 174 26.57 -2.65 14.96
CA ALA A 174 26.68 -2.07 13.63
C ALA A 174 26.49 -3.13 12.54
N ILE A 175 27.15 -4.29 12.65
CA ILE A 175 27.00 -5.40 11.70
C ILE A 175 25.55 -5.83 11.58
N VAL A 176 24.86 -6.07 12.70
CA VAL A 176 23.45 -6.51 12.72
C VAL A 176 22.56 -5.43 12.12
N THR A 177 22.77 -4.18 12.50
CA THR A 177 21.93 -3.05 12.02
C THR A 177 22.12 -2.80 10.52
N ILE A 178 23.37 -2.84 10.03
CA ILE A 178 23.68 -2.67 8.60
C ILE A 178 23.09 -3.83 7.80
N SER A 179 23.21 -5.06 8.30
CA SER A 179 22.61 -6.24 7.66
C SER A 179 21.09 -6.14 7.59
N ALA A 180 20.43 -5.74 8.67
CA ALA A 180 18.99 -5.51 8.70
C ALA A 180 18.57 -4.41 7.70
N ALA A 181 19.29 -3.28 7.67
CA ALA A 181 19.03 -2.19 6.75
C ALA A 181 19.20 -2.60 5.28
N TYR A 182 20.24 -3.41 4.98
CA TYR A 182 20.48 -3.94 3.65
C TYR A 182 19.36 -4.89 3.21
N LEU A 183 19.00 -5.85 4.06
CA LEU A 183 17.93 -6.82 3.77
C LEU A 183 16.58 -6.14 3.56
N LEU A 184 16.21 -5.20 4.42
CA LEU A 184 14.97 -4.43 4.27
C LEU A 184 14.97 -3.58 3.00
N GLY A 185 16.09 -2.94 2.68
CA GLY A 185 16.23 -2.18 1.44
C GLY A 185 16.11 -3.06 0.20
N LYS A 186 16.75 -4.25 0.22
CA LYS A 186 16.66 -5.21 -0.87
C LYS A 186 15.26 -5.78 -1.05
N LEU A 187 14.58 -6.08 0.07
CA LEU A 187 13.20 -6.57 0.06
C LEU A 187 12.25 -5.50 -0.52
N SER A 188 12.36 -4.25 -0.05
CA SER A 188 11.55 -3.13 -0.56
C SER A 188 11.74 -2.93 -2.06
N SER A 189 12.99 -2.89 -2.53
CA SER A 189 13.32 -2.76 -3.95
C SER A 189 12.80 -3.94 -4.78
N SER A 190 12.86 -5.16 -4.25
CA SER A 190 12.34 -6.36 -4.92
C SER A 190 10.82 -6.32 -5.07
N LEU A 191 10.10 -5.92 -4.01
CA LEU A 191 8.65 -5.76 -4.04
C LEU A 191 8.22 -4.70 -5.06
N GLU A 192 8.88 -3.54 -5.07
CA GLU A 192 8.62 -2.47 -6.02
C GLU A 192 8.89 -2.92 -7.46
N SER A 193 10.03 -3.59 -7.71
CA SER A 193 10.36 -4.14 -9.02
C SER A 193 9.32 -5.16 -9.49
N THR A 194 8.86 -6.04 -8.59
CA THR A 194 7.83 -7.04 -8.90
C THR A 194 6.49 -6.37 -9.24
N SER A 195 6.09 -5.36 -8.47
CA SER A 195 4.86 -4.60 -8.72
C SER A 195 4.92 -3.87 -10.07
N THR A 196 6.06 -3.21 -10.35
CA THR A 196 6.27 -2.51 -11.64
C THR A 196 6.27 -3.49 -12.81
N SER A 197 6.96 -4.64 -12.69
CA SER A 197 6.97 -5.68 -13.72
C SER A 197 5.57 -6.23 -13.98
N ARG A 198 4.80 -6.50 -12.93
CA ARG A 198 3.41 -6.94 -13.04
C ARG A 198 2.55 -5.93 -13.81
N ARG A 199 2.63 -4.65 -13.45
CA ARG A 199 1.90 -3.58 -14.17
C ARG A 199 2.30 -3.50 -15.63
N ALA A 200 3.60 -3.52 -15.91
CA ALA A 200 4.11 -3.45 -17.29
C ALA A 200 3.64 -4.64 -18.14
N THR A 201 3.61 -5.85 -17.55
CA THR A 201 3.12 -7.06 -18.24
C THR A 201 1.63 -6.94 -18.57
N VAL A 202 0.80 -6.53 -17.62
CA VAL A 202 -0.66 -6.37 -17.84
C VAL A 202 -0.94 -5.31 -18.90
N ILE A 203 -0.29 -4.14 -18.81
CA ILE A 203 -0.44 -3.07 -19.81
C ILE A 203 0.08 -3.54 -21.18
N GLY A 204 1.19 -4.29 -21.22
CA GLY A 204 1.74 -4.84 -22.45
C GLY A 204 0.78 -5.81 -23.15
N LEU A 205 0.14 -6.71 -22.38
CA LEU A 205 -0.86 -7.63 -22.90
C LEU A 205 -2.12 -6.89 -23.40
N ALA A 206 -2.60 -5.90 -22.65
CA ALA A 206 -3.72 -5.07 -23.06
C ALA A 206 -3.40 -4.30 -24.37
N LYS A 207 -2.21 -3.70 -24.46
CA LYS A 207 -1.73 -3.04 -25.69
C LYS A 207 -1.66 -3.99 -26.89
N LEU A 208 -1.24 -5.24 -26.70
CA LEU A 208 -1.23 -6.23 -27.77
C LEU A 208 -2.64 -6.56 -28.26
N ALA A 209 -3.62 -6.63 -27.35
CA ALA A 209 -5.01 -6.85 -27.72
C ALA A 209 -5.58 -5.67 -28.51
N GLU A 210 -5.29 -4.42 -28.07
CA GLU A 210 -5.78 -3.20 -28.71
C GLU A 210 -4.99 -2.79 -29.97
N TYR A 211 -3.73 -3.26 -30.13
CA TYR A 211 -2.92 -2.97 -31.31
C TYR A 211 -3.64 -3.33 -32.61
N ARG A 212 -4.54 -4.33 -32.58
CA ARG A 212 -5.37 -4.76 -33.69
C ARG A 212 -6.54 -3.80 -33.98
N ASP A 213 -6.93 -2.94 -33.01
CA ASP A 213 -8.12 -2.07 -33.14
C ASP A 213 -7.77 -0.59 -33.42
N ASN A 214 -6.49 -0.28 -33.72
CA ASN A 214 -5.99 1.09 -33.91
C ASN A 214 -6.23 2.04 -32.70
N GLU A 215 -6.51 1.52 -31.53
CA GLU A 215 -6.56 2.32 -30.32
C GLU A 215 -5.13 2.59 -29.80
N THR A 216 -4.91 3.81 -29.30
CA THR A 216 -3.56 4.23 -28.87
C THR A 216 -3.27 3.78 -27.44
N GLY A 217 -1.99 3.52 -27.13
CA GLY A 217 -1.58 3.22 -25.75
C GLY A 217 -1.94 4.33 -24.74
N ALA A 218 -2.23 5.55 -25.20
CA ALA A 218 -2.71 6.66 -24.39
C ALA A 218 -4.14 6.40 -23.86
N HIS A 219 -5.00 5.70 -24.62
CA HIS A 219 -6.32 5.27 -24.15
C HIS A 219 -6.22 4.45 -22.87
N LEU A 220 -5.39 3.42 -22.84
CA LEU A 220 -5.21 2.57 -21.66
C LEU A 220 -4.76 3.35 -20.42
N LEU A 221 -3.85 4.32 -20.58
CA LEU A 221 -3.40 5.17 -19.48
C LEU A 221 -4.52 6.09 -18.99
N ARG A 222 -5.32 6.67 -19.89
CA ARG A 222 -6.48 7.47 -19.49
C ARG A 222 -7.53 6.62 -18.78
N MET A 223 -7.83 5.42 -19.28
CA MET A 223 -8.76 4.48 -18.65
C MET A 223 -8.37 4.19 -17.20
N GLN A 224 -7.08 3.91 -16.92
CA GLN A 224 -6.59 3.70 -15.56
C GLN A 224 -6.87 4.90 -14.65
N GLN A 225 -6.57 6.10 -15.15
CA GLN A 225 -6.69 7.32 -14.37
C GLN A 225 -8.16 7.68 -14.13
N TYR A 226 -9.00 7.65 -15.17
CA TYR A 226 -10.43 7.93 -15.04
C TYR A 226 -11.13 6.94 -14.10
N ALA A 227 -10.89 5.64 -14.25
CA ALA A 227 -11.47 4.62 -13.40
C ALA A 227 -11.07 4.80 -11.93
N SER A 228 -9.78 5.08 -11.68
CA SER A 228 -9.28 5.37 -10.33
C SER A 228 -9.90 6.65 -9.74
N MET A 229 -10.03 7.72 -10.53
CA MET A 229 -10.60 9.00 -10.09
C MET A 229 -12.09 8.84 -9.74
N LEU A 230 -12.85 8.17 -10.60
CA LEU A 230 -14.28 7.93 -10.38
C LEU A 230 -14.51 7.03 -9.16
N ALA A 231 -13.74 5.95 -9.02
CA ALA A 231 -13.81 5.08 -7.86
C ALA A 231 -13.45 5.80 -6.55
N LYS A 232 -12.41 6.67 -6.56
CA LYS A 232 -12.03 7.49 -5.39
C LYS A 232 -13.13 8.46 -5.01
N GLN A 233 -13.74 9.14 -5.97
CA GLN A 233 -14.86 10.05 -5.70
C GLN A 233 -16.03 9.27 -5.10
N ARG A 234 -16.43 8.16 -5.71
CA ARG A 234 -17.54 7.33 -5.22
C ARG A 234 -17.28 6.76 -3.82
N TYR A 235 -16.00 6.51 -3.46
CA TYR A 235 -15.62 6.05 -2.13
C TYR A 235 -15.78 7.10 -1.04
N VAL A 236 -15.60 8.39 -1.36
CA VAL A 236 -15.78 9.49 -0.39
C VAL A 236 -17.22 9.99 -0.31
N ASP A 237 -18.08 9.57 -1.23
CA ASP A 237 -19.51 9.90 -1.19
C ASP A 237 -20.18 9.22 0.03
N ASN A 238 -21.14 9.89 0.64
CA ASN A 238 -21.76 9.46 1.91
C ASN A 238 -22.46 8.09 1.85
N ASP A 239 -22.83 7.64 0.64
CA ASP A 239 -23.55 6.39 0.37
C ASP A 239 -22.69 5.39 -0.44
N ALA A 240 -21.37 5.38 -0.21
CA ALA A 240 -20.45 4.44 -0.87
C ALA A 240 -20.84 2.97 -0.62
N PRO A 241 -20.82 2.11 -1.65
CA PRO A 241 -21.09 0.69 -1.48
C PRO A 241 -20.00 0.02 -0.61
N GLU A 242 -20.37 -0.98 0.21
CA GLU A 242 -19.42 -1.70 1.07
C GLU A 242 -18.29 -2.38 0.29
N GLU A 243 -18.56 -2.84 -0.93
CA GLU A 243 -17.56 -3.45 -1.81
C GLU A 243 -16.47 -2.46 -2.29
N LEU A 244 -16.75 -1.15 -2.24
CA LEU A 244 -15.83 -0.11 -2.67
C LEU A 244 -14.81 0.21 -1.57
N THR A 245 -13.79 -0.61 -1.49
CA THR A 245 -12.69 -0.49 -0.53
C THR A 245 -11.49 0.24 -1.14
N LYS A 246 -10.50 0.57 -0.32
CA LYS A 246 -9.20 1.08 -0.82
C LYS A 246 -8.50 0.09 -1.74
N ALA A 247 -8.63 -1.22 -1.48
CA ALA A 247 -8.13 -2.28 -2.36
C ALA A 247 -8.78 -2.22 -3.73
N PHE A 248 -10.11 -2.12 -3.76
CA PHE A 248 -10.87 -1.96 -5.00
C PHE A 248 -10.35 -0.78 -5.84
N ILE A 249 -10.12 0.39 -5.20
CA ILE A 249 -9.59 1.58 -5.87
C ILE A 249 -8.19 1.36 -6.47
N THR A 250 -7.35 0.58 -5.78
CA THR A 250 -6.00 0.26 -6.26
C THR A 250 -6.05 -0.73 -7.43
N GLU A 251 -6.93 -1.71 -7.36
CA GLU A 251 -7.06 -2.77 -8.37
C GLU A 251 -7.74 -2.28 -9.65
N ILE A 252 -8.78 -1.42 -9.54
CA ILE A 252 -9.57 -1.00 -10.69
C ILE A 252 -8.72 -0.27 -11.74
N ALA A 253 -7.69 0.48 -11.32
CA ALA A 253 -6.78 1.14 -12.24
C ALA A 253 -6.08 0.15 -13.17
N LEU A 254 -5.60 -0.99 -12.63
CA LEU A 254 -4.94 -2.02 -13.43
C LEU A 254 -5.93 -2.91 -14.17
N SER A 255 -7.10 -3.16 -13.58
CA SER A 255 -8.13 -4.03 -14.14
C SER A 255 -8.85 -3.39 -15.32
N SER A 256 -9.01 -2.05 -15.34
CA SER A 256 -9.74 -1.33 -16.37
C SER A 256 -9.12 -1.48 -17.77
N VAL A 257 -7.80 -1.68 -17.85
CA VAL A 257 -7.11 -1.87 -19.14
C VAL A 257 -7.43 -3.22 -19.79
N LEU A 258 -8.03 -4.14 -19.06
CA LEU A 258 -8.37 -5.48 -19.56
C LEU A 258 -9.79 -5.56 -20.14
N HIS A 259 -10.56 -4.45 -20.17
CA HIS A 259 -11.96 -4.46 -20.61
C HIS A 259 -12.14 -5.08 -22.01
N ASP A 260 -11.24 -4.75 -22.91
CA ASP A 260 -11.27 -5.15 -24.33
C ASP A 260 -10.32 -6.30 -24.70
N ILE A 261 -9.74 -7.01 -23.69
CA ILE A 261 -8.79 -8.11 -23.93
C ILE A 261 -9.37 -9.20 -24.84
N GLY A 262 -10.68 -9.38 -24.85
CA GLY A 262 -11.37 -10.37 -25.68
C GLY A 262 -11.43 -10.03 -27.17
N LYS A 263 -11.12 -8.81 -27.59
CA LYS A 263 -11.00 -8.44 -29.00
C LYS A 263 -9.95 -9.30 -29.74
N VAL A 264 -9.02 -9.91 -29.00
CA VAL A 264 -8.06 -10.87 -29.56
C VAL A 264 -8.74 -12.06 -30.26
N GLY A 265 -9.93 -12.44 -29.81
CA GLY A 265 -10.72 -13.53 -30.38
C GLY A 265 -11.62 -13.13 -31.57
N ILE A 266 -11.66 -11.84 -31.94
CA ILE A 266 -12.47 -11.36 -33.10
C ILE A 266 -11.64 -11.43 -34.37
N ALA A 267 -12.26 -11.88 -35.44
CA ALA A 267 -11.60 -11.99 -36.76
C ALA A 267 -11.24 -10.61 -37.33
N ASP A 268 -10.03 -10.46 -37.90
CA ASP A 268 -9.55 -9.20 -38.50
C ASP A 268 -10.48 -8.65 -39.56
N ALA A 269 -11.12 -9.51 -40.35
CA ALA A 269 -12.07 -9.11 -41.37
C ALA A 269 -13.28 -8.33 -40.81
N ILE A 270 -13.60 -8.52 -39.57
CA ILE A 270 -14.69 -7.82 -38.87
C ILE A 270 -14.11 -6.63 -38.07
N LEU A 271 -13.07 -6.87 -37.27
CA LEU A 271 -12.50 -5.87 -36.37
C LEU A 271 -11.93 -4.67 -37.16
N LEU A 272 -11.23 -4.93 -38.26
CA LEU A 272 -10.55 -3.93 -39.08
C LEU A 272 -11.37 -3.49 -40.32
N LYS A 273 -12.64 -3.84 -40.38
CA LYS A 273 -13.47 -3.52 -41.52
C LYS A 273 -13.58 -2.01 -41.74
N PRO A 274 -13.18 -1.50 -42.92
CA PRO A 274 -13.35 -0.09 -43.25
C PRO A 274 -14.85 0.19 -43.55
N GLY A 275 -15.54 0.83 -42.57
CA GLY A 275 -16.93 1.22 -42.74
C GLY A 275 -17.88 0.64 -41.68
N LYS A 276 -19.19 0.70 -41.95
CA LYS A 276 -20.19 0.20 -41.00
C LYS A 276 -20.28 -1.33 -41.03
N LEU A 277 -20.39 -1.91 -39.85
CA LEU A 277 -20.62 -3.35 -39.71
C LEU A 277 -22.06 -3.70 -40.10
N THR A 278 -22.24 -4.89 -40.69
CA THR A 278 -23.59 -5.49 -40.81
C THR A 278 -24.11 -5.92 -39.45
N ALA A 279 -25.40 -6.25 -39.37
CA ALA A 279 -26.00 -6.74 -38.10
C ALA A 279 -25.29 -8.02 -37.62
N ASP A 280 -24.99 -8.96 -38.52
CA ASP A 280 -24.30 -10.20 -38.19
C ASP A 280 -22.85 -9.96 -37.70
N GLU A 281 -22.12 -9.08 -38.36
CA GLU A 281 -20.76 -8.69 -37.94
C GLU A 281 -20.76 -8.00 -36.59
N PHE A 282 -21.78 -7.18 -36.31
CA PHE A 282 -21.94 -6.55 -35.02
C PHE A 282 -22.21 -7.57 -33.90
N GLU A 283 -23.03 -8.60 -34.18
CA GLU A 283 -23.21 -9.71 -33.22
C GLU A 283 -21.92 -10.47 -32.96
N HIS A 284 -21.04 -10.63 -33.96
CA HIS A 284 -19.72 -11.23 -33.71
C HIS A 284 -18.82 -10.36 -32.83
N ILE A 285 -18.83 -9.03 -32.97
CA ILE A 285 -18.07 -8.14 -32.09
C ILE A 285 -18.60 -8.21 -30.66
N LYS A 286 -19.91 -8.34 -30.45
CA LYS A 286 -20.49 -8.51 -29.10
C LYS A 286 -20.02 -9.76 -28.36
N ALA A 287 -19.29 -10.66 -28.99
CA ALA A 287 -18.70 -11.82 -28.31
C ALA A 287 -17.44 -11.46 -27.52
N HIS A 288 -16.75 -10.31 -27.77
CA HIS A 288 -15.50 -10.00 -27.07
C HIS A 288 -15.64 -9.92 -25.56
N PRO A 289 -16.74 -9.42 -24.92
CA PRO A 289 -16.87 -9.44 -23.48
C PRO A 289 -16.88 -10.86 -22.91
N VAL A 290 -17.55 -11.78 -23.58
CA VAL A 290 -17.59 -13.19 -23.17
C VAL A 290 -16.22 -13.84 -23.31
N ILE A 291 -15.55 -13.63 -24.45
CA ILE A 291 -14.20 -14.15 -24.71
C ILE A 291 -13.21 -13.60 -23.67
N GLY A 292 -13.23 -12.29 -23.41
CA GLY A 292 -12.37 -11.66 -22.42
C GLY A 292 -12.58 -12.20 -21.01
N ALA A 293 -13.84 -12.33 -20.59
CA ALA A 293 -14.18 -12.91 -19.30
C ALA A 293 -13.71 -14.37 -19.16
N GLN A 294 -13.87 -15.21 -20.21
CA GLN A 294 -13.41 -16.59 -20.21
C GLN A 294 -11.88 -16.71 -20.14
N VAL A 295 -11.15 -15.88 -20.87
CA VAL A 295 -9.69 -15.86 -20.81
C VAL A 295 -9.22 -15.49 -19.39
N LEU A 296 -9.77 -14.42 -18.81
CA LEU A 296 -9.41 -13.99 -17.46
C LEU A 296 -9.85 -15.00 -16.38
N GLU A 297 -11.00 -15.66 -16.54
CA GLU A 297 -11.41 -16.74 -15.64
C GLU A 297 -10.41 -17.89 -15.65
N SER A 298 -9.90 -18.28 -16.83
CA SER A 298 -8.89 -19.33 -16.91
C SER A 298 -7.59 -18.96 -16.17
N ILE A 299 -7.22 -17.68 -16.17
CA ILE A 299 -6.05 -17.18 -15.45
C ILE A 299 -6.31 -17.19 -13.93
N THR A 300 -7.53 -16.89 -13.47
CA THR A 300 -7.85 -16.91 -12.03
C THR A 300 -7.70 -18.30 -11.41
N GLN A 301 -7.81 -19.38 -12.18
CA GLN A 301 -7.55 -20.75 -11.69
C GLN A 301 -6.08 -20.96 -11.33
N PHE A 302 -5.14 -20.29 -12.00
CA PHE A 302 -3.71 -20.37 -11.71
C PHE A 302 -3.25 -19.35 -10.66
N ALA A 303 -4.00 -18.25 -10.49
CA ALA A 303 -3.65 -17.15 -9.61
C ALA A 303 -4.89 -16.65 -8.81
N PRO A 304 -5.45 -17.48 -7.92
CA PRO A 304 -6.71 -17.17 -7.23
C PRO A 304 -6.63 -15.96 -6.31
N GLU A 305 -5.43 -15.56 -5.86
CA GLU A 305 -5.21 -14.40 -5.00
C GLU A 305 -5.08 -13.08 -5.78
N CYS A 306 -5.10 -13.11 -7.12
CA CYS A 306 -4.95 -11.92 -7.94
C CYS A 306 -6.29 -11.18 -8.11
N GLY A 307 -6.61 -10.26 -7.18
CA GLY A 307 -7.85 -9.48 -7.20
C GLY A 307 -8.05 -8.70 -8.50
N TYR A 308 -7.00 -8.10 -9.04
CA TYR A 308 -7.09 -7.35 -10.30
C TYR A 308 -7.46 -8.20 -11.53
N ILE A 309 -7.16 -9.51 -11.55
CA ILE A 309 -7.59 -10.42 -12.62
C ILE A 309 -9.07 -10.74 -12.48
N LYS A 310 -9.53 -11.04 -11.25
CA LYS A 310 -10.96 -11.26 -10.97
C LYS A 310 -11.79 -10.03 -11.36
N MET A 311 -11.34 -8.86 -10.93
CA MET A 311 -11.99 -7.60 -11.29
C MET A 311 -11.94 -7.33 -12.81
N GLY A 312 -10.81 -7.63 -13.47
CA GLY A 312 -10.68 -7.54 -14.93
C GLY A 312 -11.67 -8.44 -15.66
N ARG A 313 -11.90 -9.68 -15.18
CA ARG A 313 -12.92 -10.60 -15.67
C ARG A 313 -14.32 -9.98 -15.60
N ASP A 314 -14.66 -9.40 -14.46
CA ASP A 314 -15.97 -8.78 -14.24
C ASP A 314 -16.15 -7.54 -15.11
N ILE A 315 -15.09 -6.75 -15.31
CA ILE A 315 -15.05 -5.61 -16.22
C ILE A 315 -15.21 -6.09 -17.67
N ALA A 316 -14.37 -7.01 -18.13
CA ALA A 316 -14.43 -7.52 -19.52
C ALA A 316 -15.81 -8.08 -19.84
N GLY A 317 -16.40 -8.84 -18.90
CA GLY A 317 -17.72 -9.46 -19.10
C GLY A 317 -18.91 -8.53 -18.94
N GLY A 318 -18.74 -7.30 -18.44
CA GLY A 318 -19.87 -6.44 -18.07
C GLY A 318 -19.79 -4.97 -18.48
N HIS A 319 -18.70 -4.49 -19.07
CA HIS A 319 -18.55 -3.06 -19.41
C HIS A 319 -19.49 -2.56 -20.51
N HIS A 320 -20.12 -3.45 -21.27
CA HIS A 320 -21.18 -3.14 -22.23
C HIS A 320 -22.59 -3.41 -21.73
N GLU A 321 -22.76 -3.86 -20.49
CA GLU A 321 -24.05 -3.90 -19.85
C GLU A 321 -24.55 -2.46 -19.58
N LYS A 322 -25.86 -2.29 -19.61
CA LYS A 322 -26.49 -0.99 -19.35
C LYS A 322 -27.36 -1.06 -18.12
N TRP A 323 -27.42 0.03 -17.38
CA TRP A 323 -28.17 0.10 -16.14
C TRP A 323 -29.62 -0.35 -16.28
N ASP A 324 -30.26 -0.09 -17.42
CA ASP A 324 -31.65 -0.45 -17.74
C ASP A 324 -31.83 -1.88 -18.24
N GLY A 325 -30.76 -2.68 -18.36
CA GLY A 325 -30.80 -4.05 -18.87
C GLY A 325 -30.80 -4.19 -20.39
N SER A 326 -30.71 -3.09 -21.15
CA SER A 326 -30.67 -3.12 -22.60
C SER A 326 -29.28 -3.37 -23.19
N GLY A 327 -28.28 -3.65 -22.31
CA GLY A 327 -26.90 -3.94 -22.66
C GLY A 327 -26.66 -5.37 -23.12
N TYR A 328 -25.38 -5.73 -23.22
CA TYR A 328 -24.92 -7.09 -23.58
C TYR A 328 -23.65 -7.42 -22.79
N PRO A 329 -23.24 -8.70 -22.64
CA PRO A 329 -23.78 -9.88 -23.31
C PRO A 329 -24.94 -10.59 -22.56
N LYS A 330 -25.15 -10.29 -21.29
CA LYS A 330 -26.10 -11.01 -20.41
C LYS A 330 -27.41 -10.28 -20.20
N GLY A 331 -27.48 -8.97 -20.51
CA GLY A 331 -28.63 -8.13 -20.24
C GLY A 331 -28.85 -7.89 -18.74
N LEU A 332 -27.76 -7.81 -17.96
CA LEU A 332 -27.82 -7.48 -16.54
C LEU A 332 -28.32 -6.08 -16.32
N SER A 333 -29.05 -5.84 -15.22
CA SER A 333 -29.63 -4.54 -14.89
C SER A 333 -29.26 -4.06 -13.48
N GLY A 334 -29.14 -2.75 -13.33
CA GLY A 334 -28.92 -2.12 -12.02
C GLY A 334 -27.68 -2.66 -11.32
N ILE A 335 -27.86 -3.08 -10.05
CA ILE A 335 -26.78 -3.59 -9.20
C ILE A 335 -26.31 -5.02 -9.55
N GLU A 336 -27.01 -5.73 -10.42
CA GLU A 336 -26.53 -7.04 -10.92
C GLU A 336 -25.27 -6.88 -11.77
N ILE A 337 -25.05 -5.69 -12.36
CA ILE A 337 -23.82 -5.35 -13.06
C ILE A 337 -22.72 -5.10 -12.00
N PRO A 338 -21.57 -5.78 -12.05
CA PRO A 338 -20.47 -5.53 -11.14
C PRO A 338 -20.08 -4.03 -11.08
N LEU A 339 -19.84 -3.49 -9.90
CA LEU A 339 -19.50 -2.07 -9.73
C LEU A 339 -18.30 -1.66 -10.60
N SER A 340 -17.29 -2.52 -10.70
CA SER A 340 -16.12 -2.28 -11.55
C SER A 340 -16.49 -2.13 -13.02
N ALA A 341 -17.41 -2.94 -13.52
CA ALA A 341 -17.91 -2.85 -14.88
C ALA A 341 -18.74 -1.58 -15.11
N ARG A 342 -19.61 -1.19 -14.13
CA ARG A 342 -20.36 0.07 -14.20
C ARG A 342 -19.45 1.29 -14.26
N ILE A 343 -18.37 1.30 -13.46
CA ILE A 343 -17.37 2.38 -13.47
C ILE A 343 -16.68 2.45 -14.83
N VAL A 344 -16.20 1.29 -15.34
CA VAL A 344 -15.47 1.24 -16.61
C VAL A 344 -16.38 1.60 -17.79
N ALA A 345 -17.64 1.19 -17.81
CA ALA A 345 -18.61 1.56 -18.84
C ALA A 345 -18.76 3.09 -19.00
N LEU A 346 -18.81 3.82 -17.88
CA LEU A 346 -18.92 5.27 -17.91
C LEU A 346 -17.62 5.92 -18.41
N VAL A 347 -16.47 5.48 -17.92
CA VAL A 347 -15.18 6.09 -18.30
C VAL A 347 -14.78 5.76 -19.73
N ASP A 348 -15.09 4.55 -20.20
CA ASP A 348 -14.84 4.15 -21.60
C ASP A 348 -15.67 5.00 -22.56
N VAL A 349 -16.97 5.18 -22.31
CA VAL A 349 -17.81 6.07 -23.12
C VAL A 349 -17.31 7.51 -23.09
N TYR A 350 -16.88 8.03 -21.93
CA TYR A 350 -16.31 9.38 -21.86
C TYR A 350 -15.05 9.50 -22.71
N ASP A 351 -14.12 8.55 -22.60
CA ASP A 351 -12.89 8.55 -23.40
C ASP A 351 -13.19 8.42 -24.90
N ALA A 352 -14.10 7.52 -25.27
CA ALA A 352 -14.55 7.34 -26.65
C ALA A 352 -15.20 8.59 -27.28
N LEU A 353 -15.88 9.41 -26.47
CA LEU A 353 -16.48 10.66 -26.92
C LEU A 353 -15.44 11.77 -27.09
N THR A 354 -14.46 11.87 -26.18
CA THR A 354 -13.52 12.98 -26.12
C THR A 354 -12.20 12.74 -26.86
N SER A 355 -11.91 11.49 -27.25
CA SER A 355 -10.70 11.14 -27.98
C SER A 355 -10.88 11.23 -29.50
N PRO A 356 -9.83 11.62 -30.26
CA PRO A 356 -9.85 11.57 -31.72
C PRO A 356 -9.98 10.14 -32.22
N ARG A 357 -10.90 9.89 -33.17
CA ARG A 357 -11.04 8.61 -33.89
C ARG A 357 -10.93 8.83 -35.41
N CYS A 358 -10.45 7.84 -36.12
CA CYS A 358 -10.16 7.94 -37.55
C CYS A 358 -11.31 8.49 -38.40
N TYR A 359 -12.55 8.35 -37.95
CA TYR A 359 -13.75 8.69 -38.71
C TYR A 359 -14.65 9.76 -38.08
N LYS A 360 -14.26 10.30 -36.87
CA LYS A 360 -15.11 11.24 -36.14
C LYS A 360 -14.28 12.25 -35.34
N LYS A 361 -14.62 13.54 -35.50
CA LYS A 361 -14.06 14.58 -34.63
C LYS A 361 -14.51 14.34 -33.19
N PRO A 362 -13.61 14.53 -32.19
CA PRO A 362 -13.97 14.41 -30.81
C PRO A 362 -15.07 15.41 -30.41
N PHE A 363 -15.95 14.98 -29.53
CA PHE A 363 -16.89 15.90 -28.88
C PHE A 363 -16.16 16.82 -27.93
N THR A 364 -16.70 17.99 -27.67
CA THR A 364 -16.20 18.84 -26.59
C THR A 364 -16.52 18.20 -25.23
N HIS A 365 -15.76 18.57 -24.22
CA HIS A 365 -16.03 18.10 -22.86
C HIS A 365 -17.48 18.31 -22.45
N GLN A 366 -18.04 19.51 -22.70
CA GLN A 366 -19.43 19.85 -22.35
C GLN A 366 -20.44 18.94 -23.08
N GLN A 367 -20.19 18.61 -24.34
CA GLN A 367 -21.03 17.67 -25.08
C GLN A 367 -20.96 16.25 -24.51
N ALA A 368 -19.77 15.77 -24.15
CA ALA A 368 -19.60 14.46 -23.53
C ALA A 368 -20.30 14.40 -22.17
N VAL A 369 -20.18 15.43 -21.33
CA VAL A 369 -20.88 15.54 -20.04
C VAL A 369 -22.38 15.50 -20.23
N SER A 370 -22.93 16.24 -21.21
CA SER A 370 -24.39 16.24 -21.48
C SER A 370 -24.89 14.85 -21.89
N LEU A 371 -24.16 14.14 -22.75
CA LEU A 371 -24.51 12.78 -23.16
C LEU A 371 -24.47 11.78 -22.01
N ILE A 372 -23.50 11.91 -21.09
CA ILE A 372 -23.43 11.06 -19.88
C ILE A 372 -24.62 11.35 -18.97
N LEU A 373 -25.00 12.62 -18.78
CA LEU A 373 -26.17 13.00 -18.01
C LEU A 373 -27.48 12.46 -18.62
N GLU A 374 -27.65 12.52 -19.93
CA GLU A 374 -28.80 11.94 -20.63
C GLU A 374 -28.90 10.42 -20.46
N GLY A 375 -27.75 9.75 -20.30
CA GLY A 375 -27.62 8.32 -20.04
C GLY A 375 -27.89 7.92 -18.59
N LYS A 376 -28.05 8.87 -17.62
CA LYS A 376 -28.29 8.58 -16.21
C LYS A 376 -29.56 7.73 -16.01
N GLY A 377 -29.40 6.57 -15.34
CA GLY A 377 -30.51 5.65 -15.07
C GLY A 377 -30.93 4.80 -16.29
N LYS A 378 -30.28 4.96 -17.45
CA LYS A 378 -30.47 4.16 -18.64
C LYS A 378 -29.19 3.38 -18.98
N HIS A 379 -28.21 4.06 -19.47
CA HIS A 379 -26.90 3.47 -19.78
C HIS A 379 -26.07 3.36 -18.50
N PHE A 380 -26.03 4.41 -17.69
CA PHE A 380 -25.12 4.53 -16.55
C PHE A 380 -25.83 4.47 -15.20
N ASP A 381 -25.14 3.93 -14.21
CA ASP A 381 -25.53 3.98 -12.80
C ASP A 381 -25.73 5.43 -12.36
N PRO A 382 -26.95 5.78 -11.85
CA PRO A 382 -27.27 7.14 -11.40
C PRO A 382 -26.27 7.70 -10.40
N LYS A 383 -25.76 6.86 -9.48
CA LYS A 383 -24.82 7.26 -8.44
C LYS A 383 -23.43 7.54 -8.99
N LEU A 384 -22.98 6.74 -9.95
CA LEU A 384 -21.70 6.99 -10.64
C LEU A 384 -21.75 8.27 -11.48
N VAL A 385 -22.90 8.58 -12.11
CA VAL A 385 -23.06 9.85 -12.81
C VAL A 385 -23.01 11.04 -11.83
N GLU A 386 -23.60 10.93 -10.62
CA GLU A 386 -23.49 11.95 -9.57
C GLU A 386 -22.03 12.16 -9.15
N SER A 387 -21.29 11.07 -8.88
CA SER A 387 -19.86 11.12 -8.55
C SER A 387 -19.01 11.72 -9.69
N PHE A 388 -19.30 11.33 -10.96
CA PHE A 388 -18.66 11.91 -12.14
C PHE A 388 -18.87 13.42 -12.24
N MET A 389 -20.11 13.88 -12.01
CA MET A 389 -20.44 15.32 -12.03
C MET A 389 -19.67 16.13 -10.99
N ALA A 390 -19.31 15.54 -9.86
CA ALA A 390 -18.48 16.20 -8.85
C ALA A 390 -17.03 16.42 -9.31
N ILE A 391 -16.52 15.63 -10.27
CA ILE A 391 -15.11 15.63 -10.68
C ILE A 391 -14.88 15.77 -12.19
N HIS A 392 -15.92 16.00 -13.01
CA HIS A 392 -15.80 16.01 -14.48
C HIS A 392 -14.73 16.97 -15.02
N THR A 393 -14.48 18.09 -14.32
CA THR A 393 -13.41 19.04 -14.68
C THR A 393 -12.01 18.45 -14.55
N LEU A 394 -11.81 17.45 -13.67
CA LEU A 394 -10.55 16.73 -13.58
C LEU A 394 -10.38 15.79 -14.78
N PHE A 395 -11.46 15.19 -15.26
CA PHE A 395 -11.45 14.40 -16.49
C PHE A 395 -11.07 15.27 -17.71
N GLU A 396 -11.60 16.49 -17.81
CA GLU A 396 -11.23 17.42 -18.88
C GLU A 396 -9.73 17.73 -18.85
N LYS A 397 -9.18 18.08 -17.68
CA LYS A 397 -7.75 18.37 -17.53
C LYS A 397 -6.88 17.20 -17.98
N LEU A 398 -7.27 15.97 -17.62
CA LEU A 398 -6.53 14.78 -17.98
C LEU A 398 -6.58 14.52 -19.50
N SER A 399 -7.76 14.67 -20.12
CA SER A 399 -7.93 14.52 -21.55
C SER A 399 -7.05 15.49 -22.35
N LEU A 400 -6.92 16.73 -21.91
CA LEU A 400 -6.07 17.75 -22.54
C LEU A 400 -4.57 17.45 -22.39
N GLN A 401 -4.13 17.00 -21.21
CA GLN A 401 -2.72 16.67 -20.95
C GLN A 401 -2.22 15.51 -21.84
N SER A 402 -3.05 14.50 -22.05
CA SER A 402 -2.67 13.35 -22.87
C SER A 402 -2.63 13.65 -24.38
N LEU A 403 -3.30 14.68 -24.85
CA LEU A 403 -3.20 15.15 -26.24
C LEU A 403 -1.84 15.83 -26.52
N ASP A 404 -1.26 16.47 -25.52
CA ASP A 404 0.07 17.10 -25.65
C ASP A 404 1.21 16.06 -25.61
N GLU A 405 1.03 14.93 -24.92
CA GLU A 405 2.00 13.84 -24.85
C GLU A 405 2.01 12.95 -26.13
N ASP A 406 0.90 12.75 -26.79
CA ASP A 406 0.83 12.00 -28.06
C ASP A 406 1.59 12.71 -29.21
N THR A 407 1.94 13.99 -29.06
CA THR A 407 2.75 14.75 -30.01
C THR A 407 4.26 14.64 -29.78
N SER A 408 4.71 14.00 -28.69
CA SER A 408 6.13 13.82 -28.34
C SER A 408 6.52 12.34 -28.38
N PRO A 409 7.50 11.94 -29.21
CA PRO A 409 7.96 10.57 -29.22
C PRO A 409 8.73 10.25 -27.95
N LEU A 410 8.19 9.34 -27.13
CA LEU A 410 8.87 8.68 -26.02
C LEU A 410 9.24 9.54 -24.79
N SER A 411 8.23 9.91 -23.99
CA SER A 411 8.49 10.19 -22.57
C SER A 411 7.42 9.52 -21.69
N VAL A 412 7.67 8.26 -21.33
CA VAL A 412 6.88 7.59 -20.30
C VAL A 412 7.38 8.11 -18.95
N THR A 413 6.86 9.23 -18.50
CA THR A 413 7.11 9.73 -17.15
C THR A 413 6.12 9.06 -16.21
N PHE A 414 6.56 8.02 -15.51
CA PHE A 414 5.80 7.43 -14.42
C PHE A 414 5.74 8.43 -13.26
N LEU A 415 4.55 8.89 -12.90
CA LEU A 415 4.34 9.69 -11.69
C LEU A 415 4.66 8.82 -10.47
N PRO A 416 5.46 9.31 -9.52
CA PRO A 416 5.72 8.59 -8.27
C PRO A 416 4.46 8.55 -7.40
N SER A 417 4.23 7.38 -6.79
CA SER A 417 3.15 7.05 -5.85
C SER A 417 3.22 7.86 -4.55
#